data_2b2145738476d586d227e7a3eace50b4
#
_entry.id   2b2145738476d586d227e7a3eace50b4
#
_cell.length_a   1.000
_cell.length_b   1.000
_cell.length_c   1.000
_cell.angle_alpha   90.00
_cell.angle_beta   90.00
_cell.angle_gamma   90.00
#
_symmetry.space_group_name_H-M   'P 1'
#
loop_
_entity.id
_entity.type
_entity.pdbx_description
1 polymer ?
#
loop_
_entity_poly.entity_id
_entity_poly.type
_entity_poly.pdbx_seq_one_letter_code
_entity_poly.pdbx_strand_id
1 'polypeptide(L)'
;MLENPQSECEASELNRRSFLSRLSILLSSIGAAIVAIPSVGFLLGLRRPTEVWRGVGQVNDFQIGPTSQVSFQDPSPLPWSGVTAQTSAWLRRVADQEFVAFSVDCTHLGCPIRWLPAANLFMCPCHGGVYYSDGTVASGPPPRPLFQYPVRVQNGEVQILTSPVPIA
;
A
#
# COMPACT_ATOMS: atom_id res chain seq x y z
N MET A 1 -59.92 -50.27 -5.99
CA MET A 1 -59.05 -49.13 -5.67
C MET A 1 -58.74 -48.47 -7.01
N LEU A 2 -59.34 -47.34 -7.33
CA LEU A 2 -59.08 -46.58 -8.55
C LEU A 2 -58.05 -45.51 -8.16
N GLU A 3 -56.82 -45.66 -8.60
CA GLU A 3 -55.82 -44.63 -8.52
C GLU A 3 -56.26 -43.44 -9.35
N ASN A 4 -56.20 -42.26 -8.75
CA ASN A 4 -56.63 -41.02 -9.38
C ASN A 4 -55.53 -40.49 -10.31
N PRO A 5 -55.71 -40.51 -11.65
CA PRO A 5 -54.66 -40.08 -12.60
C PRO A 5 -54.38 -38.58 -12.58
N GLN A 6 -55.10 -37.79 -11.81
CA GLN A 6 -54.88 -36.34 -11.69
C GLN A 6 -53.74 -35.98 -10.76
N SER A 7 -53.35 -36.85 -9.81
CA SER A 7 -52.27 -36.59 -8.87
C SER A 7 -50.86 -36.68 -9.50
N GLU A 8 -50.68 -37.46 -10.56
CA GLU A 8 -49.36 -37.59 -11.22
C GLU A 8 -49.04 -36.41 -12.15
N CYS A 9 -50.04 -35.76 -12.72
CA CYS A 9 -49.85 -34.61 -13.62
C CYS A 9 -49.45 -33.33 -12.87
N GLU A 10 -49.98 -33.15 -11.65
CA GLU A 10 -49.66 -32.00 -10.78
C GLU A 10 -48.22 -32.08 -10.19
N ALA A 11 -47.72 -33.26 -9.89
CA ALA A 11 -46.39 -33.50 -9.35
C ALA A 11 -45.26 -33.16 -10.34
N SER A 12 -45.50 -33.32 -11.67
CA SER A 12 -44.44 -33.07 -12.68
C SER A 12 -44.34 -31.59 -13.06
N GLU A 13 -45.40 -30.81 -13.03
CA GLU A 13 -45.36 -29.36 -13.28
C GLU A 13 -44.75 -28.57 -12.11
N LEU A 14 -45.03 -28.97 -10.91
CA LEU A 14 -44.41 -28.41 -9.69
C LEU A 14 -42.89 -28.58 -9.68
N ASN A 15 -42.37 -29.63 -10.30
CA ASN A 15 -40.95 -29.97 -10.28
C ASN A 15 -40.11 -29.05 -11.15
N ARG A 16 -40.52 -28.71 -12.36
CA ARG A 16 -39.78 -27.80 -13.25
C ARG A 16 -39.73 -26.36 -12.73
N ARG A 17 -40.88 -25.82 -12.32
CA ARG A 17 -40.99 -24.46 -11.81
C ARG A 17 -40.19 -24.28 -10.51
N SER A 18 -40.32 -25.24 -9.61
CA SER A 18 -39.56 -25.27 -8.34
C SER A 18 -38.08 -25.42 -8.56
N PHE A 19 -37.63 -26.23 -9.52
CA PHE A 19 -36.25 -26.40 -9.88
C PHE A 19 -35.65 -25.09 -10.42
N LEU A 20 -36.32 -24.45 -11.41
CA LEU A 20 -35.85 -23.19 -11.99
C LEU A 20 -35.78 -22.06 -10.96
N SER A 21 -36.79 -21.97 -10.08
CA SER A 21 -36.78 -20.99 -8.97
C SER A 21 -35.61 -21.19 -8.01
N ARG A 22 -35.38 -22.44 -7.60
CA ARG A 22 -34.27 -22.77 -6.70
C ARG A 22 -32.90 -22.50 -7.37
N LEU A 23 -32.79 -22.85 -8.66
CA LEU A 23 -31.55 -22.59 -9.43
C LEU A 23 -31.31 -21.08 -9.56
N SER A 24 -32.36 -20.29 -9.86
CA SER A 24 -32.24 -18.82 -9.95
C SER A 24 -31.83 -18.20 -8.61
N ILE A 25 -32.42 -18.64 -7.50
CA ILE A 25 -32.04 -18.17 -6.16
C ILE A 25 -30.60 -18.52 -5.85
N LEU A 26 -30.16 -19.75 -6.16
CA LEU A 26 -28.79 -20.20 -5.93
C LEU A 26 -27.79 -19.34 -6.73
N LEU A 27 -28.04 -19.16 -8.03
CA LEU A 27 -27.15 -18.36 -8.90
C LEU A 27 -27.11 -16.89 -8.45
N SER A 28 -28.26 -16.32 -8.10
CA SER A 28 -28.33 -14.94 -7.60
C SER A 28 -27.62 -14.79 -6.26
N SER A 29 -27.72 -15.76 -5.37
CA SER A 29 -27.00 -15.75 -4.08
C SER A 29 -25.49 -15.81 -4.26
N ILE A 30 -25.02 -16.66 -5.18
CA ILE A 30 -23.58 -16.75 -5.51
C ILE A 30 -23.09 -15.42 -6.11
N GLY A 31 -23.83 -14.86 -7.07
CA GLY A 31 -23.50 -13.56 -7.66
C GLY A 31 -23.45 -12.44 -6.62
N ALA A 32 -24.43 -12.37 -5.74
CA ALA A 32 -24.46 -11.41 -4.65
C ALA A 32 -23.27 -11.58 -3.68
N ALA A 33 -22.91 -12.82 -3.34
CA ALA A 33 -21.77 -13.10 -2.45
C ALA A 33 -20.43 -12.70 -3.09
N ILE A 34 -20.22 -12.95 -4.38
CA ILE A 34 -19.00 -12.56 -5.10
C ILE A 34 -18.78 -11.05 -5.06
N VAL A 35 -19.85 -10.26 -5.10
CA VAL A 35 -19.75 -8.79 -5.02
C VAL A 35 -19.70 -8.31 -3.56
N ALA A 36 -20.56 -8.84 -2.71
CA ALA A 36 -20.70 -8.36 -1.34
C ALA A 36 -19.46 -8.64 -0.47
N ILE A 37 -18.86 -9.82 -0.57
CA ILE A 37 -17.71 -10.21 0.27
C ILE A 37 -16.52 -9.25 0.08
N PRO A 38 -16.02 -9.00 -1.14
CA PRO A 38 -14.91 -8.06 -1.32
C PRO A 38 -15.29 -6.61 -0.98
N SER A 39 -16.54 -6.19 -1.26
CA SER A 39 -17.01 -4.85 -0.95
C SER A 39 -17.07 -4.60 0.56
N VAL A 40 -17.62 -5.54 1.31
CA VAL A 40 -17.64 -5.46 2.77
C VAL A 40 -16.22 -5.53 3.34
N GLY A 41 -15.37 -6.41 2.81
CA GLY A 41 -13.96 -6.50 3.20
C GLY A 41 -13.20 -5.19 2.98
N PHE A 42 -13.46 -4.49 1.88
CA PHE A 42 -12.89 -3.17 1.60
C PHE A 42 -13.40 -2.11 2.59
N LEU A 43 -14.73 -2.04 2.80
CA LEU A 43 -15.35 -1.07 3.69
C LEU A 43 -14.93 -1.25 5.16
N LEU A 44 -14.73 -2.48 5.61
CA LEU A 44 -14.26 -2.78 6.95
C LEU A 44 -12.75 -2.63 7.14
N GLY A 45 -12.01 -2.27 6.08
CA GLY A 45 -10.56 -2.06 6.15
C GLY A 45 -9.79 -3.33 6.56
N LEU A 46 -10.29 -4.50 6.22
CA LEU A 46 -9.68 -5.78 6.59
C LEU A 46 -8.31 -6.04 5.93
N ARG A 47 -7.99 -5.26 4.89
CA ARG A 47 -6.67 -5.25 4.25
C ARG A 47 -5.88 -4.04 4.73
N ARG A 48 -5.39 -4.08 5.95
CA ARG A 48 -4.36 -3.14 6.37
C ARG A 48 -3.04 -3.52 5.70
N PRO A 49 -2.28 -2.54 5.17
CA PRO A 49 -0.93 -2.83 4.69
C PRO A 49 -0.13 -3.44 5.85
N THR A 50 0.62 -4.49 5.56
CA THR A 50 1.45 -5.16 6.56
C THR A 50 2.66 -4.26 6.83
N GLU A 51 2.75 -3.70 8.02
CA GLU A 51 3.94 -2.95 8.44
C GLU A 51 5.08 -3.93 8.70
N VAL A 52 6.15 -3.81 7.95
CA VAL A 52 7.31 -4.70 8.06
C VAL A 52 8.59 -3.88 8.10
N TRP A 53 9.50 -4.24 8.99
CA TRP A 53 10.84 -3.68 9.01
C TRP A 53 11.69 -4.31 7.90
N ARG A 54 12.32 -3.47 7.08
CA ARG A 54 13.20 -3.88 5.99
C ARG A 54 14.59 -3.32 6.19
N GLY A 55 15.60 -4.17 6.11
CA GLY A 55 16.99 -3.76 6.13
C GLY A 55 17.36 -3.02 4.84
N VAL A 56 18.09 -1.92 4.96
CA VAL A 56 18.54 -1.09 3.85
C VAL A 56 20.06 -0.99 3.74
N GLY A 57 20.81 -1.54 4.70
CA GLY A 57 22.27 -1.59 4.73
C GLY A 57 22.82 -1.61 6.16
N GLN A 58 24.14 -1.76 6.27
CA GLN A 58 24.81 -1.67 7.57
C GLN A 58 25.06 -0.21 7.96
N VAL A 59 25.10 0.09 9.25
CA VAL A 59 25.38 1.45 9.76
C VAL A 59 26.65 2.04 9.14
N ASN A 60 27.68 1.20 8.94
CA ASN A 60 28.97 1.62 8.41
C ASN A 60 28.97 1.93 6.92
N ASP A 61 27.92 1.54 6.19
CA ASP A 61 27.75 1.85 4.77
C ASP A 61 27.36 3.33 4.59
N PHE A 62 26.90 4.00 5.65
CA PHE A 62 26.39 5.37 5.60
C PHE A 62 27.30 6.32 6.38
N GLN A 63 27.80 7.35 5.71
CA GLN A 63 28.52 8.45 6.36
C GLN A 63 27.54 9.40 7.06
N ILE A 64 28.00 10.06 8.14
CA ILE A 64 27.20 11.09 8.82
C ILE A 64 27.13 12.34 7.93
N GLY A 65 25.92 12.84 7.67
CA GLY A 65 25.63 14.06 6.94
C GLY A 65 25.07 13.86 5.53
N PRO A 66 25.70 13.12 4.60
CA PRO A 66 25.18 12.92 3.26
C PRO A 66 23.81 12.23 3.24
N THR A 67 22.92 12.72 2.34
CA THR A 67 21.64 12.08 2.03
C THR A 67 21.82 11.17 0.83
N SER A 68 21.42 9.92 0.94
CA SER A 68 21.47 8.91 -0.14
C SER A 68 20.12 8.26 -0.37
N GLN A 69 19.90 7.82 -1.58
CA GLN A 69 18.69 7.04 -1.90
C GLN A 69 18.95 5.56 -1.60
N VAL A 70 18.06 4.96 -0.82
CA VAL A 70 18.06 3.52 -0.53
C VAL A 70 16.81 2.88 -1.09
N SER A 71 16.90 1.61 -1.48
CA SER A 71 15.77 0.84 -1.99
C SER A 71 15.49 -0.34 -1.08
N PHE A 72 14.23 -0.65 -0.88
CA PHE A 72 13.79 -1.79 -0.09
C PHE A 72 12.53 -2.41 -0.71
N GLN A 73 12.23 -3.62 -0.30
CA GLN A 73 11.09 -4.34 -0.82
C GLN A 73 9.79 -3.85 -0.19
N ASP A 74 8.76 -3.64 -1.03
CA ASP A 74 7.40 -3.33 -0.59
C ASP A 74 6.92 -4.34 0.49
N PRO A 75 6.09 -3.92 1.45
CA PRO A 75 5.58 -4.81 2.51
C PRO A 75 4.80 -6.01 1.99
N SER A 76 4.14 -5.87 0.86
CA SER A 76 3.26 -6.91 0.29
C SER A 76 3.49 -7.07 -1.22
N PRO A 77 4.69 -7.50 -1.65
CA PRO A 77 4.97 -7.67 -3.08
C PRO A 77 4.12 -8.81 -3.64
N LEU A 78 3.40 -8.50 -4.72
CA LEU A 78 2.68 -9.54 -5.47
C LEU A 78 3.70 -10.42 -6.21
N PRO A 79 3.50 -11.74 -6.31
CA PRO A 79 4.45 -12.65 -6.96
C PRO A 79 4.82 -12.26 -8.41
N TRP A 80 3.94 -11.51 -9.07
CA TRP A 80 4.10 -11.04 -10.45
C TRP A 80 4.54 -9.58 -10.58
N SER A 81 4.77 -8.86 -9.47
CA SER A 81 5.06 -7.42 -9.51
C SER A 81 6.47 -7.08 -9.97
N GLY A 82 7.40 -8.03 -9.98
CA GLY A 82 8.76 -7.82 -10.50
C GLY A 82 9.44 -6.59 -9.90
N VAL A 83 9.93 -5.69 -10.75
CA VAL A 83 10.63 -4.46 -10.33
C VAL A 83 9.73 -3.51 -9.54
N THR A 84 8.42 -3.53 -9.75
CA THR A 84 7.47 -2.69 -9.01
C THR A 84 7.27 -3.13 -7.55
N ALA A 85 7.83 -4.29 -7.16
CA ALA A 85 7.88 -4.72 -5.77
C ALA A 85 8.89 -3.94 -4.92
N GLN A 86 9.70 -3.07 -5.53
CA GLN A 86 10.67 -2.24 -4.82
C GLN A 86 10.15 -0.81 -4.66
N THR A 87 10.42 -0.24 -3.49
CA THR A 87 10.23 1.17 -3.21
C THR A 87 11.55 1.78 -2.75
N SER A 88 11.59 3.10 -2.59
CA SER A 88 12.80 3.81 -2.20
C SER A 88 12.51 4.87 -1.14
N ALA A 89 13.55 5.24 -0.41
CA ALA A 89 13.54 6.35 0.53
C ALA A 89 14.83 7.17 0.42
N TRP A 90 14.76 8.44 0.78
CA TRP A 90 15.92 9.28 1.04
C TRP A 90 16.36 9.10 2.47
N LEU A 91 17.52 8.47 2.68
CA LEU A 91 18.09 8.17 3.98
C LEU A 91 19.28 9.10 4.28
N ARG A 92 19.33 9.60 5.51
CA ARG A 92 20.48 10.36 6.02
C ARG A 92 20.82 9.89 7.42
N ARG A 93 22.10 9.63 7.67
CA ARG A 93 22.64 9.42 9.00
C ARG A 93 22.90 10.78 9.64
N VAL A 94 22.26 11.06 10.77
CA VAL A 94 22.39 12.35 11.47
C VAL A 94 23.35 12.28 12.67
N ALA A 95 23.48 11.09 13.28
CA ALA A 95 24.43 10.79 14.34
C ALA A 95 24.83 9.31 14.31
N ASP A 96 25.64 8.85 15.25
CA ASP A 96 26.20 7.48 15.26
C ASP A 96 25.17 6.37 15.04
N GLN A 97 24.02 6.44 15.70
CA GLN A 97 22.93 5.45 15.61
C GLN A 97 21.61 6.09 15.17
N GLU A 98 21.65 7.37 14.75
CA GLU A 98 20.46 8.11 14.38
C GLU A 98 20.35 8.30 12.87
N PHE A 99 19.21 7.96 12.34
CA PHE A 99 18.89 8.07 10.93
C PHE A 99 17.53 8.73 10.74
N VAL A 100 17.40 9.49 9.66
CA VAL A 100 16.14 10.01 9.16
C VAL A 100 15.90 9.50 7.74
N ALA A 101 14.67 9.12 7.43
CA ALA A 101 14.31 8.63 6.10
C ALA A 101 13.02 9.28 5.64
N PHE A 102 13.02 9.80 4.41
CA PHE A 102 11.87 10.46 3.80
C PHE A 102 11.40 9.69 2.57
N SER A 103 10.09 9.74 2.30
CA SER A 103 9.52 9.24 1.05
C SER A 103 10.14 9.95 -0.14
N VAL A 104 10.30 9.20 -1.22
CA VAL A 104 10.70 9.78 -2.52
C VAL A 104 9.55 10.50 -3.22
N ASP A 105 8.32 10.41 -2.70
CA ASP A 105 7.12 10.93 -3.34
C ASP A 105 6.77 12.33 -2.84
N CYS A 106 6.56 13.23 -3.78
CA CYS A 106 6.09 14.59 -3.52
C CYS A 106 4.66 14.58 -2.96
N THR A 107 4.42 15.31 -1.88
CA THR A 107 3.10 15.38 -1.24
C THR A 107 2.05 16.17 -2.02
N HIS A 108 2.43 16.77 -3.16
CA HIS A 108 1.48 17.39 -4.09
C HIS A 108 0.69 16.33 -4.89
N LEU A 109 1.37 15.59 -5.78
CA LEU A 109 0.75 14.59 -6.66
C LEU A 109 1.62 13.33 -6.84
N GLY A 110 2.50 13.00 -5.90
CA GLY A 110 3.26 11.75 -5.91
C GLY A 110 4.43 11.70 -6.90
N CYS A 111 4.84 12.82 -7.51
CA CYS A 111 6.03 12.82 -8.36
C CYS A 111 7.30 12.54 -7.56
N PRO A 112 8.27 11.78 -8.10
CA PRO A 112 9.53 11.52 -7.41
C PRO A 112 10.35 12.80 -7.24
N ILE A 113 10.78 13.06 -6.00
CA ILE A 113 11.65 14.18 -5.64
C ILE A 113 13.12 13.83 -5.83
N ARG A 114 13.95 14.86 -5.97
CA ARG A 114 15.40 14.74 -6.09
C ARG A 114 16.08 15.47 -4.94
N TRP A 115 17.12 14.87 -4.40
CA TRP A 115 18.01 15.56 -3.48
C TRP A 115 19.02 16.41 -4.23
N LEU A 116 19.18 17.67 -3.82
CA LEU A 116 20.13 18.64 -4.35
C LEU A 116 21.21 18.92 -3.29
N PRO A 117 22.35 18.23 -3.31
CA PRO A 117 23.35 18.34 -2.26
C PRO A 117 23.90 19.76 -2.08
N ALA A 118 24.14 20.47 -3.19
CA ALA A 118 24.68 21.82 -3.16
C ALA A 118 23.74 22.84 -2.52
N ALA A 119 22.43 22.61 -2.59
CA ALA A 119 21.41 23.48 -2.02
C ALA A 119 20.90 22.98 -0.66
N ASN A 120 21.23 21.73 -0.29
CA ASN A 120 20.70 21.05 0.89
C ASN A 120 19.16 21.02 0.93
N LEU A 121 18.55 20.75 -0.22
CA LEU A 121 17.10 20.78 -0.44
C LEU A 121 16.64 19.55 -1.23
N PHE A 122 15.38 19.17 -1.04
CA PHE A 122 14.68 18.28 -1.98
C PHE A 122 13.86 19.10 -2.97
N MET A 123 13.82 18.68 -4.22
CA MET A 123 13.06 19.33 -5.28
C MET A 123 12.20 18.34 -6.05
N CYS A 124 10.95 18.69 -6.27
CA CYS A 124 10.03 18.00 -7.16
C CYS A 124 10.07 18.66 -8.54
N PRO A 125 10.51 17.95 -9.60
CA PRO A 125 10.67 18.55 -10.94
C PRO A 125 9.33 18.78 -11.65
N CYS A 126 8.23 18.16 -11.20
CA CYS A 126 6.95 18.24 -11.89
C CYS A 126 6.32 19.63 -11.82
N HIS A 127 6.27 20.23 -10.63
CA HIS A 127 5.62 21.52 -10.41
C HIS A 127 6.44 22.45 -9.50
N GLY A 128 7.74 22.19 -9.36
CA GLY A 128 8.64 23.06 -8.62
C GLY A 128 8.44 23.06 -7.10
N GLY A 129 7.88 21.98 -6.54
CA GLY A 129 7.79 21.82 -5.08
C GLY A 129 9.18 21.68 -4.48
N VAL A 130 9.47 22.41 -3.40
CA VAL A 130 10.77 22.40 -2.71
C VAL A 130 10.56 22.11 -1.23
N TYR A 131 11.44 21.26 -0.67
CA TYR A 131 11.42 20.93 0.74
C TYR A 131 12.83 21.15 1.33
N TYR A 132 12.87 21.58 2.57
CA TYR A 132 14.10 21.62 3.35
C TYR A 132 14.64 20.22 3.60
N SER A 133 15.87 20.15 4.08
CA SER A 133 16.54 18.88 4.39
C SER A 133 15.88 18.09 5.53
N ASP A 134 15.03 18.71 6.32
CA ASP A 134 14.22 18.10 7.37
C ASP A 134 12.85 17.59 6.86
N GLY A 135 12.57 17.75 5.55
CA GLY A 135 11.34 17.34 4.92
C GLY A 135 10.22 18.36 4.97
N THR A 136 10.38 19.50 5.67
CA THR A 136 9.36 20.56 5.71
C THR A 136 9.28 21.30 4.37
N VAL A 137 8.10 21.86 4.05
CA VAL A 137 7.88 22.57 2.79
C VAL A 137 8.61 23.91 2.82
N ALA A 138 9.47 24.14 1.82
CA ALA A 138 10.16 25.41 1.63
C ALA A 138 9.39 26.31 0.64
N SER A 139 8.83 25.73 -0.45
CA SER A 139 8.17 26.50 -1.50
C SER A 139 7.36 25.59 -2.43
N GLY A 140 6.42 26.18 -3.15
CA GLY A 140 5.66 25.52 -4.21
C GLY A 140 4.33 24.92 -3.76
N PRO A 141 3.70 24.07 -4.60
CA PRO A 141 2.36 23.57 -4.38
C PRO A 141 2.20 22.43 -3.35
N PRO A 142 3.25 21.80 -2.77
CA PRO A 142 3.06 20.75 -1.77
C PRO A 142 2.27 21.25 -0.55
N PRO A 143 1.18 20.56 -0.15
CA PRO A 143 0.31 21.02 0.93
C PRO A 143 0.84 20.69 2.34
N ARG A 144 1.88 19.84 2.44
CA ARG A 144 2.40 19.31 3.71
C ARG A 144 3.84 18.83 3.54
N PRO A 145 4.58 18.63 4.68
CA PRO A 145 5.91 18.03 4.67
C PRO A 145 5.96 16.66 3.98
N LEU A 146 7.16 16.19 3.64
CA LEU A 146 7.39 14.84 3.17
C LEU A 146 6.92 13.82 4.21
N PHE A 147 6.46 12.67 3.78
CA PHE A 147 6.27 11.55 4.70
C PHE A 147 7.63 11.03 5.18
N GLN A 148 7.70 10.71 6.45
CA GLN A 148 8.89 10.15 7.07
C GLN A 148 8.69 8.66 7.35
N TYR A 149 9.69 7.86 7.04
CA TYR A 149 9.72 6.46 7.44
C TYR A 149 10.32 6.36 8.85
N PRO A 150 9.69 5.63 9.78
CA PRO A 150 10.35 5.24 11.01
C PRO A 150 11.60 4.41 10.70
N VAL A 151 12.72 4.75 11.34
CA VAL A 151 14.01 4.07 11.18
C VAL A 151 14.46 3.54 12.52
N ARG A 152 15.09 2.37 12.53
CA ARG A 152 15.78 1.81 13.69
C ARG A 152 17.10 1.18 13.26
N VAL A 153 18.01 1.07 14.20
CA VAL A 153 19.21 0.26 14.04
C VAL A 153 19.07 -1.00 14.89
N GLN A 154 19.21 -2.16 14.28
CA GLN A 154 19.15 -3.44 14.97
C GLN A 154 20.30 -4.34 14.50
N ASN A 155 21.12 -4.80 15.44
CA ASN A 155 22.30 -5.64 15.15
C ASN A 155 23.29 -5.02 14.13
N GLY A 156 23.44 -3.68 14.14
CA GLY A 156 24.29 -2.95 13.20
C GLY A 156 23.66 -2.73 11.81
N GLU A 157 22.45 -3.23 11.57
CA GLU A 157 21.69 -3.01 10.36
C GLU A 157 20.69 -1.85 10.51
N VAL A 158 20.64 -0.97 9.54
CA VAL A 158 19.65 0.10 9.42
C VAL A 158 18.38 -0.48 8.81
N GLN A 159 17.25 -0.35 9.51
CA GLN A 159 15.95 -0.87 9.07
C GLN A 159 14.92 0.25 8.99
N ILE A 160 14.11 0.22 7.94
CA ILE A 160 13.01 1.13 7.68
C ILE A 160 11.69 0.39 7.87
N LEU A 161 10.72 0.99 8.58
CA LEU A 161 9.35 0.51 8.62
C LEU A 161 8.65 0.91 7.32
N THR A 162 8.05 -0.05 6.62
CA THR A 162 7.53 0.15 5.26
C THR A 162 6.32 1.06 5.15
N SER A 163 5.74 1.50 6.26
CA SER A 163 4.63 2.47 6.30
C SER A 163 5.15 3.84 6.71
N PRO A 164 5.27 4.80 5.77
CA PRO A 164 5.69 6.15 6.10
C PRO A 164 4.60 6.90 6.86
N VAL A 165 5.00 7.76 7.80
CA VAL A 165 4.09 8.59 8.59
C VAL A 165 4.23 10.06 8.23
N PRO A 166 3.18 10.89 8.39
CA PRO A 166 3.28 12.33 8.22
C PRO A 166 4.22 12.94 9.27
N ILE A 167 5.03 13.90 8.88
CA ILE A 167 5.77 14.76 9.81
C ILE A 167 4.75 15.70 10.47
N ALA A 168 4.75 15.75 11.79
CA ALA A 168 3.84 16.58 12.58
C ALA A 168 4.28 18.05 12.57
#